data_47641e15131e1658db1e4385ab77cd09
#
_entry.id   47641e15131e1658db1e4385ab77cd09
#
_cell.length_a   1.000
_cell.length_b   1.000
_cell.length_c   1.000
_cell.angle_alpha   90.00
_cell.angle_beta   90.00
_cell.angle_gamma   90.00
#
_symmetry.space_group_name_H-M   'P 1'
#
loop_
_entity.id
_entity.type
_entity.pdbx_description
1 polymer ?
#
loop_
_entity_poly.entity_id
_entity_poly.type
_entity_poly.pdbx_seq_one_letter_code
_entity_poly.pdbx_strand_id
1 'polypeptide(L)'
;IANRWQEALRSPVRFPATHDEFLKQCHDAGQTRPTPLLLRYGAGDYNCLHQDLYGDRVFPIQATVLLSAAADFTGGEFVLTEQRPRMQSRAEVVPLELGDAVLFAVNHRPVNGARGSYRVTMRHGVSRIRSGRRMTLGIIFHDAR
;
A
#
# COMPACT_ATOMS: atom_id res chain seq x y z
N ILE A 1 13.80 -5.67 2.96
CA ILE A 1 12.48 -6.17 3.41
C ILE A 1 11.86 -7.02 2.32
N ALA A 2 11.68 -6.51 1.07
CA ALA A 2 10.98 -7.19 -0.01
C ALA A 2 11.48 -8.62 -0.26
N ASN A 3 12.79 -8.81 -0.45
CA ASN A 3 13.37 -10.14 -0.68
C ASN A 3 13.21 -11.08 0.52
N ARG A 4 13.29 -10.57 1.76
CA ARG A 4 13.02 -11.38 2.97
C ARG A 4 11.56 -11.87 3.01
N TRP A 5 10.61 -11.05 2.54
CA TRP A 5 9.21 -11.47 2.44
C TRP A 5 9.03 -12.58 1.40
N GLN A 6 9.70 -12.46 0.25
CA GLN A 6 9.65 -13.51 -0.78
C GLN A 6 10.24 -14.83 -0.27
N GLU A 7 11.36 -14.77 0.44
CA GLU A 7 11.97 -15.96 1.07
C GLU A 7 11.04 -16.60 2.10
N ALA A 8 10.48 -15.81 3.02
CA ALA A 8 9.54 -16.29 4.02
C ALA A 8 8.30 -16.97 3.39
N LEU A 9 7.85 -16.47 2.25
CA LEU A 9 6.73 -17.01 1.48
C LEU A 9 7.15 -18.13 0.49
N ARG A 10 8.42 -18.50 0.45
CA ARG A 10 8.99 -19.49 -0.50
C ARG A 10 8.70 -19.14 -1.96
N SER A 11 8.66 -17.85 -2.27
CA SER A 11 8.49 -17.33 -3.63
C SER A 11 9.82 -17.34 -4.37
N PRO A 12 9.84 -17.65 -5.68
CA PRO A 12 11.04 -17.55 -6.51
C PRO A 12 11.37 -16.10 -6.89
N VAL A 13 10.44 -15.16 -6.70
CA VAL A 13 10.63 -13.74 -7.07
C VAL A 13 11.74 -13.11 -6.25
N ARG A 14 12.60 -12.35 -6.93
CA ARG A 14 13.65 -11.54 -6.31
C ARG A 14 13.63 -10.15 -6.90
N PHE A 15 13.79 -9.16 -6.03
CA PHE A 15 13.90 -7.77 -6.39
C PHE A 15 15.37 -7.39 -6.49
N PRO A 16 15.76 -6.54 -7.46
CA PRO A 16 17.13 -6.09 -7.64
C PRO A 16 17.60 -5.22 -6.47
N ALA A 17 18.88 -4.82 -6.51
CA ALA A 17 19.48 -4.05 -5.43
C ALA A 17 19.01 -2.59 -5.40
N THR A 18 18.67 -2.02 -6.55
CA THR A 18 18.25 -0.63 -6.69
C THR A 18 16.83 -0.51 -7.24
N HIS A 19 16.19 0.62 -6.96
CA HIS A 19 14.86 0.93 -7.50
C HIS A 19 14.91 1.15 -9.01
N ASP A 20 15.95 1.78 -9.53
CA ASP A 20 16.13 2.03 -10.97
C ASP A 20 16.18 0.72 -11.77
N GLU A 21 16.91 -0.28 -11.27
CA GLU A 21 16.94 -1.62 -11.88
C GLU A 21 15.54 -2.27 -11.86
N PHE A 22 14.77 -2.05 -10.81
CA PHE A 22 13.42 -2.57 -10.73
C PHE A 22 12.45 -1.83 -11.68
N LEU A 23 12.55 -0.50 -11.78
CA LEU A 23 11.78 0.27 -12.77
C LEU A 23 12.12 -0.16 -14.20
N LYS A 24 13.41 -0.42 -14.49
CA LYS A 24 13.78 -0.99 -15.79
C LYS A 24 13.05 -2.31 -16.06
N GLN A 25 12.95 -3.21 -15.08
CA GLN A 25 12.18 -4.46 -15.23
C GLN A 25 10.67 -4.19 -15.45
N CYS A 26 10.12 -3.14 -14.83
CA CYS A 26 8.75 -2.71 -15.07
C CYS A 26 8.58 -2.24 -16.52
N HIS A 27 9.48 -1.39 -17.00
CA HIS A 27 9.45 -0.86 -18.36
C HIS A 27 9.62 -1.96 -19.41
N ASP A 28 10.54 -2.89 -19.21
CA ASP A 28 10.74 -4.07 -20.08
C ASP A 28 9.46 -4.95 -20.15
N ALA A 29 8.60 -4.90 -19.12
CA ALA A 29 7.30 -5.58 -19.05
C ALA A 29 6.12 -4.72 -19.56
N GLY A 30 6.39 -3.54 -20.12
CA GLY A 30 5.37 -2.62 -20.64
C GLY A 30 4.67 -1.78 -19.57
N GLN A 31 5.19 -1.71 -18.35
CA GLN A 31 4.72 -0.85 -17.26
C GLN A 31 5.53 0.43 -17.25
N THR A 32 5.08 1.45 -17.96
CA THR A 32 5.86 2.69 -18.21
C THR A 32 5.21 3.95 -17.64
N ARG A 33 4.02 3.83 -17.03
CA ARG A 33 3.33 4.99 -16.46
C ARG A 33 3.71 5.15 -14.99
N PRO A 34 4.32 6.29 -14.60
CA PRO A 34 4.62 6.59 -13.20
C PRO A 34 3.38 6.53 -12.32
N THR A 35 3.52 6.01 -11.13
CA THR A 35 2.42 5.76 -10.19
C THR A 35 2.40 6.64 -8.93
N PRO A 36 3.36 7.53 -8.62
CA PRO A 36 3.19 8.45 -7.50
C PRO A 36 1.96 9.32 -7.68
N LEU A 37 1.14 9.43 -6.63
CA LEU A 37 -0.17 10.10 -6.66
C LEU A 37 -0.24 11.19 -5.60
N LEU A 38 -0.57 12.41 -5.99
CA LEU A 38 -1.00 13.45 -5.07
C LEU A 38 -2.53 13.45 -5.03
N LEU A 39 -3.10 13.01 -3.93
CA LEU A 39 -4.54 12.84 -3.76
C LEU A 39 -5.11 13.95 -2.88
N ARG A 40 -6.20 14.56 -3.35
CA ARG A 40 -6.98 15.53 -2.60
C ARG A 40 -8.40 15.00 -2.42
N TYR A 41 -8.84 14.98 -1.17
CA TYR A 41 -10.18 14.57 -0.75
C TYR A 41 -10.93 15.75 -0.17
N GLY A 42 -12.18 15.96 -0.57
CA GLY A 42 -13.14 16.87 0.04
C GLY A 42 -14.19 16.14 0.86
N ALA A 43 -15.12 16.88 1.45
CA ALA A 43 -16.23 16.30 2.19
C ALA A 43 -17.06 15.36 1.31
N GLY A 44 -17.32 14.17 1.79
CA GLY A 44 -18.01 13.08 1.06
C GLY A 44 -17.09 12.10 0.35
N ASP A 45 -15.85 12.50 0.02
CA ASP A 45 -14.89 11.63 -0.66
C ASP A 45 -14.37 10.52 0.26
N TYR A 46 -13.98 9.42 -0.34
CA TYR A 46 -13.38 8.26 0.32
C TYR A 46 -12.54 7.46 -0.68
N ASN A 47 -11.79 6.49 -0.20
CA ASN A 47 -11.15 5.50 -1.06
C ASN A 47 -11.52 4.10 -0.59
N CYS A 48 -12.16 3.32 -1.45
CA CYS A 48 -12.56 1.95 -1.13
C CYS A 48 -11.34 1.09 -0.81
N LEU A 49 -11.55 0.02 -0.04
CA LEU A 49 -10.51 -0.97 0.24
C LEU A 49 -10.07 -1.67 -1.04
N HIS A 50 -8.82 -1.45 -1.44
CA HIS A 50 -8.23 -1.93 -2.70
C HIS A 50 -6.78 -2.38 -2.53
N GLN A 51 -6.19 -2.77 -3.63
CA GLN A 51 -4.78 -3.14 -3.79
C GLN A 51 -4.26 -2.47 -5.06
N ASP A 52 -3.07 -1.87 -5.01
CA ASP A 52 -2.46 -1.21 -6.16
C ASP A 52 -1.66 -2.22 -6.99
N LEU A 53 -2.35 -2.93 -7.87
CA LEU A 53 -1.81 -3.98 -8.74
C LEU A 53 -1.87 -3.51 -10.20
N TYR A 54 -0.91 -2.70 -10.61
CA TYR A 54 -0.93 -2.01 -11.91
C TYR A 54 -0.17 -2.72 -13.03
N GLY A 55 0.20 -3.98 -12.85
CA GLY A 55 0.88 -4.79 -13.86
C GLY A 55 1.43 -6.09 -13.30
N ASP A 56 2.28 -6.77 -14.05
CA ASP A 56 2.85 -8.08 -13.68
C ASP A 56 4.03 -7.93 -12.71
N ARG A 57 4.69 -6.78 -12.74
CA ARG A 57 5.81 -6.43 -11.85
C ARG A 57 5.29 -5.57 -10.72
N VAL A 58 5.07 -6.17 -9.56
CA VAL A 58 4.52 -5.50 -8.38
C VAL A 58 5.57 -5.50 -7.27
N PHE A 59 5.97 -4.31 -6.81
CA PHE A 59 6.78 -4.19 -5.59
C PHE A 59 5.86 -4.45 -4.38
N PRO A 60 6.27 -5.24 -3.37
CA PRO A 60 5.35 -5.70 -2.34
C PRO A 60 5.00 -4.66 -1.27
N ILE A 61 5.66 -3.50 -1.29
CA ILE A 61 5.49 -2.44 -0.30
C ILE A 61 5.20 -1.13 -1.04
N GLN A 62 4.38 -0.29 -0.43
CA GLN A 62 4.14 1.08 -0.86
C GLN A 62 4.10 2.00 0.36
N ALA A 63 4.11 3.31 0.13
CA ALA A 63 4.03 4.32 1.17
C ALA A 63 2.86 5.27 0.94
N THR A 64 2.33 5.84 2.03
CA THR A 64 1.50 7.04 1.96
C THR A 64 1.98 8.05 2.99
N VAL A 65 1.93 9.34 2.65
CA VAL A 65 2.29 10.45 3.53
C VAL A 65 1.06 11.34 3.69
N LEU A 66 0.71 11.67 4.93
CA LEU A 66 -0.36 12.65 5.20
C LEU A 66 0.19 14.07 5.04
N LEU A 67 -0.44 14.86 4.17
CA LEU A 67 -0.05 16.25 3.85
C LEU A 67 -1.03 17.30 4.39
N SER A 68 -1.97 16.91 5.25
CA SER A 68 -2.92 17.80 5.91
C SER A 68 -2.78 17.72 7.41
N ALA A 69 -2.97 18.84 8.11
CA ALA A 69 -3.04 18.85 9.56
C ALA A 69 -4.36 18.23 10.07
N ALA A 70 -4.36 17.70 11.28
CA ALA A 70 -5.56 17.12 11.90
C ALA A 70 -6.74 18.10 12.00
N ALA A 71 -6.46 19.40 12.08
CA ALA A 71 -7.48 20.44 12.13
C ALA A 71 -8.16 20.73 10.76
N ASP A 72 -7.56 20.29 9.65
CA ASP A 72 -8.04 20.60 8.29
C ASP A 72 -9.24 19.74 7.86
N PHE A 73 -9.49 18.62 8.53
CA PHE A 73 -10.53 17.66 8.13
C PHE A 73 -11.03 16.81 9.30
N THR A 74 -12.18 16.15 9.11
CA THR A 74 -12.69 15.11 10.01
C THR A 74 -13.10 13.88 9.21
N GLY A 75 -13.01 12.69 9.82
CA GLY A 75 -13.07 11.43 9.07
C GLY A 75 -11.76 11.21 8.30
N GLY A 76 -11.81 10.45 7.22
CA GLY A 76 -10.63 10.24 6.36
C GLY A 76 -9.53 9.41 7.00
N GLU A 77 -9.89 8.54 7.92
CA GLU A 77 -8.94 7.63 8.56
C GLU A 77 -8.30 6.72 7.50
N PHE A 78 -6.98 6.54 7.60
CA PHE A 78 -6.28 5.54 6.80
C PHE A 78 -6.53 4.17 7.39
N VAL A 79 -7.10 3.28 6.59
CA VAL A 79 -7.54 1.95 7.02
C VAL A 79 -6.77 0.88 6.26
N LEU A 80 -6.22 -0.06 7.01
CA LEU A 80 -5.68 -1.31 6.50
C LEU A 80 -6.63 -2.47 6.85
N THR A 81 -6.73 -3.47 5.99
CA THR A 81 -7.35 -4.75 6.36
C THR A 81 -6.38 -5.89 6.15
N GLU A 82 -6.36 -6.82 7.09
CA GLU A 82 -5.62 -8.07 7.02
C GLU A 82 -6.61 -9.23 6.96
N GLN A 83 -6.48 -10.10 5.98
CA GLN A 83 -7.23 -11.33 5.88
C GLN A 83 -6.31 -12.54 5.90
N ARG A 84 -6.41 -13.35 6.93
CA ARG A 84 -5.75 -14.65 7.05
C ARG A 84 -6.51 -15.71 6.25
N PRO A 85 -5.85 -16.77 5.79
CA PRO A 85 -6.53 -17.86 5.09
C PRO A 85 -7.69 -18.42 5.90
N ARG A 86 -8.86 -18.52 5.28
CA ARG A 86 -10.10 -19.07 5.88
C ARG A 86 -10.62 -18.32 7.11
N MET A 87 -10.24 -17.05 7.26
CA MET A 87 -10.72 -16.18 8.34
C MET A 87 -11.35 -14.91 7.76
N GLN A 88 -12.11 -14.22 8.59
CA GLN A 88 -12.65 -12.90 8.27
C GLN A 88 -11.52 -11.85 8.27
N SER A 89 -11.76 -10.73 7.56
CA SER A 89 -10.82 -9.62 7.54
C SER A 89 -10.87 -8.85 8.85
N ARG A 90 -9.70 -8.48 9.36
CA ARG A 90 -9.54 -7.56 10.48
C ARG A 90 -9.14 -6.19 9.95
N ALA A 91 -9.85 -5.15 10.36
CA ALA A 91 -9.47 -3.78 10.07
C ALA A 91 -8.51 -3.23 11.13
N GLU A 92 -7.63 -2.33 10.67
CA GLU A 92 -6.73 -1.54 11.49
C GLU A 92 -6.81 -0.09 11.03
N VAL A 93 -7.06 0.82 11.94
CA VAL A 93 -7.02 2.27 11.70
C VAL A 93 -5.64 2.77 12.07
N VAL A 94 -4.93 3.35 11.10
CA VAL A 94 -3.57 3.88 11.31
C VAL A 94 -3.68 5.38 11.58
N PRO A 95 -3.40 5.84 12.80
CA PRO A 95 -3.36 7.26 13.08
C PRO A 95 -2.16 7.88 12.36
N LEU A 96 -2.39 9.00 11.69
CA LEU A 96 -1.37 9.77 10.99
C LEU A 96 -1.51 11.25 11.34
N GLU A 97 -0.38 11.91 11.56
CA GLU A 97 -0.27 13.35 11.69
C GLU A 97 0.35 13.97 10.43
N LEU A 98 0.31 15.29 10.30
CA LEU A 98 0.93 16.00 9.18
C LEU A 98 2.42 15.64 9.06
N GLY A 99 2.80 15.11 7.90
CA GLY A 99 4.17 14.70 7.59
C GLY A 99 4.46 13.23 7.93
N ASP A 100 3.57 12.54 8.63
CA ASP A 100 3.76 11.11 8.90
C ASP A 100 3.68 10.29 7.62
N ALA A 101 4.57 9.31 7.53
CA ALA A 101 4.58 8.32 6.47
C ALA A 101 4.32 6.92 7.02
N VAL A 102 3.46 6.16 6.37
CA VAL A 102 3.27 4.73 6.66
C VAL A 102 3.71 3.89 5.47
N LEU A 103 4.51 2.85 5.77
CA LEU A 103 4.90 1.81 4.82
C LEU A 103 4.02 0.58 5.06
N PHE A 104 3.40 0.06 4.01
CA PHE A 104 2.48 -1.06 4.12
C PHE A 104 2.54 -1.99 2.90
N ALA A 105 1.98 -3.19 3.05
CA ALA A 105 1.96 -4.17 1.98
C ALA A 105 0.95 -3.79 0.90
N VAL A 106 1.37 -3.86 -0.36
CA VAL A 106 0.49 -3.65 -1.53
C VAL A 106 -0.65 -4.67 -1.55
N ASN A 107 -0.32 -5.96 -1.41
CA ASN A 107 -1.31 -7.03 -1.51
C ASN A 107 -1.10 -8.16 -0.50
N HIS A 108 0.13 -8.57 -0.26
CA HIS A 108 0.45 -9.69 0.62
C HIS A 108 1.65 -9.39 1.51
N ARG A 109 1.63 -9.96 2.72
CA ARG A 109 2.80 -10.01 3.60
C ARG A 109 2.91 -11.38 4.26
N PRO A 110 4.12 -11.81 4.65
CA PRO A 110 4.28 -13.00 5.48
C PRO A 110 3.85 -12.74 6.93
N VAL A 111 3.27 -13.76 7.54
CA VAL A 111 3.02 -13.82 8.99
C VAL A 111 3.57 -15.15 9.50
N ASN A 112 4.25 -15.10 10.64
CA ASN A 112 4.74 -16.31 11.30
C ASN A 112 3.59 -17.07 11.95
N GLY A 113 3.50 -18.36 11.67
CA GLY A 113 2.58 -19.29 12.29
C GLY A 113 3.34 -20.44 12.95
N ALA A 114 2.63 -21.34 13.62
CA ALA A 114 3.22 -22.47 14.34
C ALA A 114 4.02 -23.44 13.43
N ARG A 115 3.70 -23.50 12.12
CA ARG A 115 4.33 -24.39 11.13
C ARG A 115 5.11 -23.64 10.06
N GLY A 116 5.58 -22.40 10.36
CA GLY A 116 6.29 -21.53 9.42
C GLY A 116 5.46 -20.36 8.94
N SER A 117 6.03 -19.57 8.03
CA SER A 117 5.36 -18.38 7.51
C SER A 117 4.25 -18.72 6.54
N TYR A 118 3.17 -17.96 6.60
CA TYR A 118 2.06 -18.03 5.66
C TYR A 118 1.69 -16.63 5.15
N ARG A 119 0.99 -16.60 4.04
CA ARG A 119 0.56 -15.37 3.36
C ARG A 119 -0.73 -14.86 3.96
N VAL A 120 -0.79 -13.57 4.26
CA VAL A 120 -2.03 -12.84 4.52
C VAL A 120 -2.28 -11.82 3.41
N THR A 121 -3.57 -11.60 3.11
CA THR A 121 -4.00 -10.62 2.11
C THR A 121 -4.22 -9.28 2.81
N MET A 122 -3.64 -8.22 2.25
CA MET A 122 -3.79 -6.86 2.72
C MET A 122 -4.60 -6.05 1.71
N ARG A 123 -5.43 -5.14 2.21
CA ARG A 123 -6.04 -4.04 1.45
C ARG A 123 -5.92 -2.77 2.25
N HIS A 124 -5.99 -1.65 1.56
CA HIS A 124 -5.98 -0.33 2.19
C HIS A 124 -7.05 0.56 1.59
N GLY A 125 -7.38 1.63 2.30
CA GLY A 125 -8.35 2.60 1.87
C GLY A 125 -8.37 3.81 2.80
N VAL A 126 -9.27 4.74 2.49
CA VAL A 126 -9.51 5.94 3.29
C VAL A 126 -10.99 6.01 3.59
N SER A 127 -11.35 6.15 4.87
CA SER A 127 -12.75 6.32 5.28
C SER A 127 -13.30 7.65 4.73
N ARG A 128 -14.61 7.79 4.77
CA ARG A 128 -15.28 9.00 4.26
C ARG A 128 -14.81 10.25 5.01
N ILE A 129 -14.39 11.27 4.25
CA ILE A 129 -14.18 12.62 4.78
C ILE A 129 -15.55 13.19 5.18
N ARG A 130 -15.70 13.60 6.41
CA ARG A 130 -16.96 14.19 6.93
C ARG A 130 -17.00 15.70 6.73
N SER A 131 -15.86 16.36 6.90
CA SER A 131 -15.71 17.79 6.66
C SER A 131 -14.27 18.14 6.32
N GLY A 132 -14.06 19.32 5.70
CA GLY A 132 -12.75 19.87 5.40
C GLY A 132 -12.09 19.26 4.15
N ARG A 133 -10.76 19.31 4.12
CA ARG A 133 -9.94 18.83 3.00
C ARG A 133 -8.76 18.02 3.51
N ARG A 134 -8.54 16.85 2.91
CA ARG A 134 -7.43 15.98 3.23
C ARG A 134 -6.55 15.76 2.00
N MET A 135 -5.24 15.89 2.16
CA MET A 135 -4.26 15.63 1.09
C MET A 135 -3.28 14.55 1.51
N THR A 136 -2.92 13.68 0.56
CA THR A 136 -1.91 12.65 0.76
C THR A 136 -1.05 12.48 -0.47
N LEU A 137 0.20 12.08 -0.25
CA LEU A 137 1.08 11.57 -1.29
C LEU A 137 1.09 10.04 -1.18
N GLY A 138 0.67 9.36 -2.24
CA GLY A 138 0.84 7.92 -2.42
C GLY A 138 2.11 7.62 -3.21
N ILE A 139 2.95 6.71 -2.73
CA ILE A 139 4.19 6.30 -3.40
C ILE A 139 4.12 4.79 -3.62
N ILE A 140 3.84 4.41 -4.85
CA ILE A 140 3.86 3.03 -5.32
C ILE A 140 5.20 2.84 -6.02
N PHE A 141 5.95 1.81 -5.66
CA PHE A 141 7.32 1.62 -6.13
C PHE A 141 7.41 0.80 -7.43
N HIS A 142 6.34 0.71 -8.19
CA HIS A 142 6.30 0.09 -9.52
C HIS A 142 5.40 0.92 -10.44
N ASP A 143 5.77 0.99 -11.71
CA ASP A 143 4.99 1.70 -12.71
C ASP A 143 3.79 0.88 -13.19
N ALA A 144 2.80 1.56 -13.77
CA ALA A 144 1.59 0.97 -14.34
C ALA A 144 1.75 0.71 -15.85
N ARG A 145 0.86 -0.13 -16.38
CA ARG A 145 0.67 -0.29 -17.82
C ARG A 145 -0.03 0.90 -18.45
#